data_f1044004a0c598c4a26a809ddf361fe1
#
_entry.id   f1044004a0c598c4a26a809ddf361fe1
#
_cell.length_a   1.000
_cell.length_b   1.000
_cell.length_c   1.000
_cell.angle_alpha   90.00
_cell.angle_beta   90.00
_cell.angle_gamma   90.00
#
_symmetry.space_group_name_H-M   'P 1'
#
loop_
_entity.id
_entity.type
_entity.pdbx_description
1 polymer ?
#
loop_
_entity_poly.entity_id
_entity_poly.type
_entity_poly.pdbx_seq_one_letter_code
_entity_poly.pdbx_strand_id
1 'polypeptide(L)'
;MARYIFITGGVVSSLGKGLMAASLAALLQSRGYKVRIRKFDPYLNVDPGTMSPYQHGEVYVTDDGAETDLDLGHYERFTGVSARQSDNITSGRVYRDIIAKERRGDYLGATVQVVPHVTDAIKEFALADQDDHDFILCEIGGTVGDIESLPFMEAIRQIRNELEPFQTLSVHVTLVPYIAAAGELKTKPTQHSVRELASLGIKPDVLLCRAEHPIPDGERQKIANFCNVRKEAVIPALDAPSIYSVPLQYHEEGLDAEVLRGFGITDAPAPDLSAWNDVTDRYFNPEGEVTIGVVGKYVGLPDAYKSLNEALVHGGLANRVKVNIKWIDAEVFEGEDDSEIVSALEPMHGILVPGGFGERGSEGKIASVRFARERKVPFFGICLGMQMACIEGARSVGIADASSTEFGETKEPVVGIITEWMTKEGLQSREEGGDLGGTMRLGAYEAKLGANSHTSRIYGGAETISERHRHRYEVNSGYIEPLEEGGLVFSGMSPDGLLPEIVERPDHPWFVGVQFHPELKSKPFDPHPLFAGFIAAALEQSRLV
;
A
#
# COMPACT_ATOMS: atom_id res chain seq x y z
N MET A 1 -15.01 21.28 15.13
CA MET A 1 -15.40 21.18 13.70
C MET A 1 -14.12 21.13 12.88
N ALA A 2 -13.93 20.11 12.05
CA ALA A 2 -12.72 19.90 11.25
C ALA A 2 -12.47 21.00 10.22
N ARG A 3 -11.21 21.15 9.83
CA ARG A 3 -10.75 21.96 8.69
C ARG A 3 -10.44 21.02 7.52
N TYR A 4 -10.83 21.41 6.32
CA TYR A 4 -10.70 20.58 5.12
C TYR A 4 -9.61 21.08 4.19
N ILE A 5 -8.71 20.19 3.80
CA ILE A 5 -7.65 20.47 2.83
C ILE A 5 -7.93 19.65 1.57
N PHE A 6 -8.35 20.31 0.50
CA PHE A 6 -8.59 19.67 -0.79
C PHE A 6 -7.30 19.66 -1.62
N ILE A 7 -6.86 18.46 -1.99
CA ILE A 7 -5.62 18.25 -2.73
C ILE A 7 -5.98 17.81 -4.15
N THR A 8 -5.62 18.63 -5.12
CA THR A 8 -5.83 18.37 -6.55
C THR A 8 -4.51 18.31 -7.29
N GLY A 9 -4.47 17.69 -8.46
CA GLY A 9 -3.28 17.66 -9.30
C GLY A 9 -3.58 18.00 -10.73
N GLY A 10 -2.59 18.54 -11.42
CA GLY A 10 -2.69 18.87 -12.82
C GLY A 10 -1.41 18.63 -13.60
N VAL A 11 -1.48 18.83 -14.91
CA VAL A 11 -0.42 18.61 -15.90
C VAL A 11 -0.28 17.15 -16.31
N VAL A 12 0.08 16.24 -15.38
CA VAL A 12 0.26 14.79 -15.63
C VAL A 12 -0.17 13.99 -14.41
N SER A 13 -0.43 12.70 -14.59
CA SER A 13 -0.61 11.73 -13.52
C SER A 13 0.71 11.48 -12.76
N SER A 14 0.63 10.76 -11.65
CA SER A 14 1.80 10.32 -10.85
C SER A 14 2.71 11.45 -10.34
N LEU A 15 2.14 12.66 -10.12
CA LEU A 15 2.87 13.80 -9.52
C LEU A 15 3.18 13.62 -8.03
N GLY A 16 2.70 12.55 -7.39
CA GLY A 16 2.91 12.28 -5.97
C GLY A 16 1.92 13.00 -5.05
N LYS A 17 0.65 13.16 -5.46
CA LYS A 17 -0.41 13.71 -4.61
C LYS A 17 -0.57 12.93 -3.30
N GLY A 18 -0.59 11.58 -3.38
CA GLY A 18 -0.72 10.71 -2.21
C GLY A 18 0.43 10.89 -1.22
N LEU A 19 1.65 10.90 -1.71
CA LEU A 19 2.83 11.15 -0.88
C LEU A 19 2.81 12.56 -0.27
N MET A 20 2.36 13.56 -1.03
CA MET A 20 2.19 14.93 -0.51
C MET A 20 1.12 15.00 0.59
N ALA A 21 -0.04 14.37 0.36
CA ALA A 21 -1.10 14.30 1.36
C ALA A 21 -0.62 13.64 2.65
N ALA A 22 0.06 12.49 2.54
CA ALA A 22 0.66 11.77 3.65
C ALA A 22 1.71 12.63 4.40
N SER A 23 2.59 13.33 3.67
CA SER A 23 3.63 14.19 4.25
C SER A 23 3.04 15.39 4.97
N LEU A 24 2.06 16.08 4.37
CA LEU A 24 1.38 17.21 5.02
C LEU A 24 0.62 16.75 6.28
N ALA A 25 -0.07 15.62 6.21
CA ALA A 25 -0.76 15.05 7.36
C ALA A 25 0.22 14.74 8.50
N ALA A 26 1.36 14.10 8.19
CA ALA A 26 2.42 13.83 9.16
C ALA A 26 3.00 15.11 9.79
N LEU A 27 3.18 16.18 9.02
CA LEU A 27 3.62 17.49 9.51
C LEU A 27 2.58 18.13 10.44
N LEU A 28 1.29 18.02 10.13
CA LEU A 28 0.23 18.51 11.01
C LEU A 28 0.16 17.68 12.31
N GLN A 29 0.34 16.36 12.22
CA GLN A 29 0.41 15.48 13.40
C GLN A 29 1.63 15.80 14.28
N SER A 30 2.79 16.10 13.70
CA SER A 30 3.99 16.47 14.46
C SER A 30 3.81 17.77 15.27
N ARG A 31 2.80 18.55 14.96
CA ARG A 31 2.36 19.73 15.72
C ARG A 31 1.24 19.43 16.74
N GLY A 32 0.83 18.15 16.86
CA GLY A 32 -0.19 17.70 17.82
C GLY A 32 -1.64 17.71 17.31
N TYR A 33 -1.87 17.96 16.00
CA TYR A 33 -3.21 17.93 15.42
C TYR A 33 -3.66 16.51 15.10
N LYS A 34 -4.95 16.22 15.27
CA LYS A 34 -5.59 15.00 14.81
C LYS A 34 -5.94 15.11 13.33
N VAL A 35 -5.42 14.21 12.52
CA VAL A 35 -5.61 14.25 11.07
C VAL A 35 -6.29 12.98 10.53
N ARG A 36 -7.03 13.13 9.44
CA ARG A 36 -7.57 12.05 8.62
C ARG A 36 -7.31 12.35 7.15
N ILE A 37 -7.01 11.32 6.35
CA ILE A 37 -6.86 11.47 4.90
C ILE A 37 -7.94 10.64 4.22
N ARG A 38 -8.56 11.21 3.17
CA ARG A 38 -9.57 10.57 2.34
C ARG A 38 -9.17 10.61 0.88
N LYS A 39 -9.34 9.48 0.21
CA LYS A 39 -9.05 9.28 -1.20
C LYS A 39 -10.34 9.29 -2.02
N PHE A 40 -10.33 10.07 -3.08
CA PHE A 40 -11.42 10.18 -4.05
C PHE A 40 -10.90 9.73 -5.42
N ASP A 41 -11.34 8.56 -5.88
CA ASP A 41 -10.88 7.99 -7.13
C ASP A 41 -11.94 8.15 -8.23
N PRO A 42 -11.62 8.86 -9.33
CA PRO A 42 -12.62 9.21 -10.34
C PRO A 42 -12.95 8.07 -11.31
N TYR A 43 -12.28 6.93 -11.25
CA TYR A 43 -12.58 5.81 -12.13
C TYR A 43 -13.93 5.13 -11.81
N LEU A 44 -14.49 4.44 -12.83
CA LEU A 44 -15.80 3.77 -12.74
C LEU A 44 -15.76 2.36 -12.14
N ASN A 45 -14.60 1.82 -11.81
CA ASN A 45 -14.51 0.59 -11.04
C ASN A 45 -15.09 0.82 -9.64
N VAL A 46 -15.84 -0.15 -9.14
CA VAL A 46 -16.42 -0.08 -7.77
C VAL A 46 -15.31 -0.07 -6.72
N ASP A 47 -14.27 -0.86 -6.95
CA ASP A 47 -13.02 -0.94 -6.22
C ASP A 47 -11.88 -1.39 -7.16
N PRO A 48 -10.61 -1.33 -6.75
CA PRO A 48 -9.49 -1.75 -7.58
C PRO A 48 -9.22 -3.27 -7.57
N GLY A 49 -10.00 -4.08 -6.84
CA GLY A 49 -9.72 -5.50 -6.62
C GLY A 49 -9.56 -6.35 -7.87
N THR A 50 -10.24 -5.97 -8.97
CA THR A 50 -10.16 -6.64 -10.28
C THR A 50 -9.26 -5.94 -11.29
N MET A 51 -8.63 -4.83 -10.91
CA MET A 51 -7.76 -4.06 -11.82
C MET A 51 -6.41 -4.74 -11.99
N SER A 52 -5.84 -4.59 -13.19
CA SER A 52 -4.50 -5.10 -13.47
C SER A 52 -3.43 -4.32 -12.71
N PRO A 53 -2.50 -5.00 -12.01
CA PRO A 53 -1.35 -4.33 -11.39
C PRO A 53 -0.51 -3.48 -12.34
N TYR A 54 -0.52 -3.80 -13.65
CA TYR A 54 0.15 -3.01 -14.69
C TYR A 54 -0.45 -1.62 -14.89
N GLN A 55 -1.74 -1.44 -14.60
CA GLN A 55 -2.44 -0.18 -14.81
C GLN A 55 -2.64 0.61 -13.52
N HIS A 56 -2.82 -0.09 -12.41
CA HIS A 56 -3.23 0.50 -11.14
C HIS A 56 -2.17 0.41 -10.04
N GLY A 57 -1.19 -0.49 -10.18
CA GLY A 57 -0.25 -0.84 -9.11
C GLY A 57 -0.84 -1.83 -8.11
N GLU A 58 -0.32 -1.82 -6.90
CA GLU A 58 -0.75 -2.66 -5.78
C GLU A 58 -2.19 -2.35 -5.35
N VAL A 59 -2.96 -3.38 -5.05
CA VAL A 59 -4.24 -3.25 -4.34
C VAL A 59 -3.96 -3.27 -2.85
N TYR A 60 -4.20 -2.15 -2.18
CA TYR A 60 -4.01 -2.03 -0.74
C TYR A 60 -5.28 -2.45 0.01
N VAL A 61 -5.13 -3.28 1.07
CA VAL A 61 -6.26 -3.79 1.85
C VAL A 61 -6.25 -3.19 3.25
N THR A 62 -7.40 -2.67 3.68
CA THR A 62 -7.61 -2.11 5.02
C THR A 62 -7.97 -3.19 6.04
N ASP A 63 -7.92 -2.87 7.34
CA ASP A 63 -8.30 -3.81 8.40
C ASP A 63 -9.77 -4.26 8.29
N ASP A 64 -10.66 -3.38 7.85
CA ASP A 64 -12.09 -3.65 7.65
C ASP A 64 -12.44 -4.25 6.27
N GLY A 65 -11.42 -4.70 5.52
CA GLY A 65 -11.56 -5.50 4.31
C GLY A 65 -11.87 -4.72 3.03
N ALA A 66 -11.59 -3.42 2.98
CA ALA A 66 -11.69 -2.68 1.73
C ALA A 66 -10.46 -2.90 0.85
N GLU A 67 -10.69 -3.20 -0.43
CA GLU A 67 -9.68 -3.11 -1.48
C GLU A 67 -9.61 -1.67 -1.98
N THR A 68 -8.42 -1.07 -1.93
CA THR A 68 -8.24 0.37 -2.17
C THR A 68 -7.00 0.66 -3.01
N ASP A 69 -6.86 1.92 -3.41
CA ASP A 69 -5.66 2.44 -4.07
C ASP A 69 -4.42 2.35 -3.17
N LEU A 70 -3.26 2.18 -3.77
CA LEU A 70 -1.96 2.10 -3.09
C LEU A 70 -1.62 3.35 -2.25
N ASP A 71 -2.23 4.49 -2.54
CA ASP A 71 -2.01 5.73 -1.79
C ASP A 71 -2.42 5.60 -0.31
N LEU A 72 -3.44 4.75 0.00
CA LEU A 72 -3.82 4.50 1.39
C LEU A 72 -2.68 3.88 2.20
N GLY A 73 -1.82 3.09 1.56
CA GLY A 73 -0.60 2.59 2.17
C GLY A 73 0.37 3.71 2.54
N HIS A 74 0.53 4.74 1.71
CA HIS A 74 1.32 5.92 2.06
C HIS A 74 0.70 6.66 3.25
N TYR A 75 -0.63 6.81 3.28
CA TYR A 75 -1.32 7.49 4.38
C TYR A 75 -1.05 6.79 5.71
N GLU A 76 -1.22 5.47 5.78
CA GLU A 76 -0.95 4.69 6.99
C GLU A 76 0.52 4.71 7.41
N ARG A 77 1.44 4.54 6.47
CA ARG A 77 2.88 4.52 6.75
C ARG A 77 3.37 5.84 7.35
N PHE A 78 2.83 6.98 6.88
CA PHE A 78 3.28 8.30 7.29
C PHE A 78 2.57 8.82 8.55
N THR A 79 1.28 8.50 8.71
CA THR A 79 0.48 9.01 9.82
C THR A 79 0.38 8.05 11.01
N GLY A 80 0.67 6.76 10.78
CA GLY A 80 0.40 5.72 11.77
C GLY A 80 -1.09 5.40 11.96
N VAL A 81 -1.99 6.15 11.33
CA VAL A 81 -3.46 5.98 11.44
C VAL A 81 -3.93 4.94 10.44
N SER A 82 -4.59 3.88 10.93
CA SER A 82 -5.15 2.85 10.05
C SER A 82 -6.27 3.41 9.18
N ALA A 83 -6.18 3.15 7.87
CA ALA A 83 -7.21 3.49 6.91
C ALA A 83 -8.42 2.56 7.05
N ARG A 84 -9.59 3.03 6.65
CA ARG A 84 -10.86 2.31 6.71
C ARG A 84 -11.56 2.40 5.35
N GLN A 85 -12.56 1.56 5.15
CA GLN A 85 -13.45 1.63 3.99
C GLN A 85 -14.07 3.02 3.79
N SER A 86 -14.29 3.76 4.89
CA SER A 86 -14.79 5.14 4.88
C SER A 86 -13.74 6.19 4.46
N ASP A 87 -12.52 5.81 4.14
CA ASP A 87 -11.48 6.73 3.68
C ASP A 87 -11.21 6.67 2.19
N ASN A 88 -11.88 5.77 1.47
CA ASN A 88 -11.79 5.68 0.02
C ASN A 88 -13.19 5.63 -0.61
N ILE A 89 -13.37 6.40 -1.67
CA ILE A 89 -14.57 6.36 -2.50
C ILE A 89 -14.19 6.44 -3.98
N THR A 90 -14.84 5.61 -4.81
CA THR A 90 -14.71 5.63 -6.27
C THR A 90 -15.94 6.21 -6.93
N SER A 91 -15.83 6.76 -8.14
CA SER A 91 -17.01 7.12 -8.95
C SER A 91 -17.94 5.91 -9.11
N GLY A 92 -17.38 4.73 -9.41
CA GLY A 92 -18.18 3.51 -9.58
C GLY A 92 -19.03 3.19 -8.37
N ARG A 93 -18.48 3.29 -7.15
CA ARG A 93 -19.22 3.07 -5.91
C ARG A 93 -20.33 4.11 -5.72
N VAL A 94 -20.05 5.41 -5.96
CA VAL A 94 -21.06 6.47 -5.87
C VAL A 94 -22.22 6.21 -6.82
N TYR A 95 -21.93 5.97 -8.11
CA TYR A 95 -22.96 5.72 -9.11
C TYR A 95 -23.76 4.45 -8.85
N ARG A 96 -23.09 3.36 -8.46
CA ARG A 96 -23.76 2.11 -8.07
C ARG A 96 -24.79 2.35 -6.96
N ASP A 97 -24.39 3.05 -5.92
CA ASP A 97 -25.22 3.28 -4.73
C ASP A 97 -26.40 4.22 -5.05
N ILE A 98 -26.19 5.25 -5.89
CA ILE A 98 -27.27 6.12 -6.36
C ILE A 98 -28.26 5.37 -7.25
N ILE A 99 -27.78 4.58 -8.21
CA ILE A 99 -28.63 3.76 -9.08
C ILE A 99 -29.43 2.74 -8.25
N ALA A 100 -28.79 2.11 -7.26
CA ALA A 100 -29.48 1.20 -6.36
C ALA A 100 -30.59 1.90 -5.55
N LYS A 101 -30.37 3.11 -5.04
CA LYS A 101 -31.38 3.94 -4.37
C LYS A 101 -32.52 4.30 -5.33
N GLU A 102 -32.19 4.70 -6.57
CA GLU A 102 -33.21 4.99 -7.59
C GLU A 102 -34.12 3.79 -7.86
N ARG A 103 -33.52 2.61 -8.09
CA ARG A 103 -34.25 1.38 -8.36
C ARG A 103 -35.14 0.93 -7.20
N ARG A 104 -34.79 1.25 -5.96
CA ARG A 104 -35.66 1.02 -4.78
C ARG A 104 -36.76 2.05 -4.61
N GLY A 105 -36.73 3.16 -5.34
CA GLY A 105 -37.70 4.26 -5.24
C GLY A 105 -37.41 5.26 -4.12
N ASP A 106 -36.21 5.28 -3.58
CA ASP A 106 -35.81 6.18 -2.47
C ASP A 106 -35.95 7.67 -2.83
N TYR A 107 -35.92 8.00 -4.13
CA TYR A 107 -36.07 9.37 -4.63
C TYR A 107 -37.52 9.79 -4.96
N LEU A 108 -38.51 8.93 -4.64
CA LEU A 108 -39.95 9.22 -4.74
C LEU A 108 -40.38 9.74 -6.12
N GLY A 109 -39.76 9.29 -7.21
CA GLY A 109 -40.06 9.68 -8.59
C GLY A 109 -39.38 10.98 -9.05
N ALA A 110 -38.46 11.55 -8.28
CA ALA A 110 -37.67 12.68 -8.71
C ALA A 110 -36.69 12.30 -9.84
N THR A 111 -36.37 13.25 -10.71
CA THR A 111 -35.32 13.07 -11.72
C THR A 111 -33.95 13.06 -11.00
N VAL A 112 -33.24 11.93 -11.07
CA VAL A 112 -31.89 11.79 -10.47
C VAL A 112 -30.85 12.33 -11.45
N GLN A 113 -30.00 13.26 -10.99
CA GLN A 113 -29.00 13.97 -11.80
C GLN A 113 -27.64 13.96 -11.08
N VAL A 114 -26.56 14.29 -11.81
CA VAL A 114 -25.23 14.42 -11.21
C VAL A 114 -25.24 15.50 -10.14
N VAL A 115 -25.82 16.67 -10.44
CA VAL A 115 -26.10 17.72 -9.46
C VAL A 115 -27.62 17.73 -9.21
N PRO A 116 -28.09 17.53 -7.96
CA PRO A 116 -27.32 17.45 -6.73
C PRO A 116 -26.94 16.03 -6.27
N HIS A 117 -27.51 14.96 -6.81
CA HIS A 117 -27.51 13.63 -6.17
C HIS A 117 -26.11 13.00 -6.04
N VAL A 118 -25.29 13.07 -7.12
CA VAL A 118 -23.91 12.55 -7.08
C VAL A 118 -23.04 13.49 -6.24
N THR A 119 -23.17 14.79 -6.42
CA THR A 119 -22.38 15.77 -5.64
C THR A 119 -22.72 15.72 -4.15
N ASP A 120 -23.97 15.51 -3.77
CA ASP A 120 -24.37 15.39 -2.36
C ASP A 120 -23.79 14.13 -1.73
N ALA A 121 -23.80 12.98 -2.43
CA ALA A 121 -23.17 11.75 -1.94
C ALA A 121 -21.65 11.94 -1.73
N ILE A 122 -20.98 12.67 -2.63
CA ILE A 122 -19.55 12.98 -2.50
C ILE A 122 -19.33 13.93 -1.31
N LYS A 123 -20.19 14.92 -1.12
CA LYS A 123 -20.10 15.85 0.03
C LYS A 123 -20.33 15.13 1.36
N GLU A 124 -21.33 14.26 1.44
CA GLU A 124 -21.58 13.42 2.62
C GLU A 124 -20.33 12.61 3.00
N PHE A 125 -19.68 11.98 2.02
CA PHE A 125 -18.45 11.25 2.25
C PHE A 125 -17.31 12.18 2.71
N ALA A 126 -17.12 13.34 2.07
CA ALA A 126 -16.06 14.28 2.41
C ALA A 126 -16.21 14.83 3.84
N LEU A 127 -17.44 15.09 4.28
CA LEU A 127 -17.76 15.76 5.55
C LEU A 127 -18.05 14.81 6.71
N ALA A 128 -18.03 13.48 6.48
CA ALA A 128 -18.24 12.50 7.56
C ALA A 128 -17.16 12.60 8.64
N ASP A 129 -17.46 12.17 9.87
CA ASP A 129 -16.53 12.07 11.03
C ASP A 129 -15.78 13.37 11.38
N GLN A 130 -16.39 14.53 11.06
CA GLN A 130 -15.77 15.86 11.21
C GLN A 130 -15.47 16.25 12.67
N ASP A 131 -16.16 15.66 13.64
CA ASP A 131 -16.05 16.05 15.04
C ASP A 131 -14.86 15.39 15.77
N ASP A 132 -14.28 14.36 15.16
CA ASP A 132 -13.18 13.59 15.73
C ASP A 132 -11.78 14.09 15.33
N HIS A 133 -11.70 15.03 14.36
CA HIS A 133 -10.45 15.45 13.75
C HIS A 133 -10.31 16.97 13.68
N ASP A 134 -9.07 17.46 13.75
CA ASP A 134 -8.74 18.88 13.53
C ASP A 134 -8.65 19.20 12.04
N PHE A 135 -8.06 18.26 11.27
CA PHE A 135 -7.91 18.39 9.82
C PHE A 135 -8.33 17.10 9.10
N ILE A 136 -9.08 17.27 8.02
CA ILE A 136 -9.40 16.21 7.05
C ILE A 136 -8.82 16.61 5.70
N LEU A 137 -7.88 15.80 5.20
CA LEU A 137 -7.25 15.96 3.91
C LEU A 137 -8.01 15.12 2.88
N CYS A 138 -8.51 15.75 1.84
CA CYS A 138 -9.26 15.11 0.75
C CYS A 138 -8.38 15.12 -0.50
N GLU A 139 -7.78 13.98 -0.84
CA GLU A 139 -7.00 13.83 -2.07
C GLU A 139 -7.87 13.37 -3.22
N ILE A 140 -7.92 14.18 -4.28
CA ILE A 140 -8.68 13.89 -5.48
C ILE A 140 -7.75 13.24 -6.52
N GLY A 141 -8.06 12.00 -6.87
CA GLY A 141 -7.39 11.25 -7.93
C GLY A 141 -7.58 11.87 -9.30
N GLY A 142 -6.81 11.41 -10.26
CA GLY A 142 -6.83 11.94 -11.64
C GLY A 142 -6.15 13.29 -11.78
N THR A 143 -6.36 13.91 -12.94
CA THR A 143 -5.79 15.20 -13.34
C THR A 143 -6.92 16.21 -13.52
N VAL A 144 -6.71 17.44 -13.07
CA VAL A 144 -7.69 18.54 -13.31
C VAL A 144 -7.83 18.72 -14.83
N GLY A 145 -9.10 18.67 -15.30
CA GLY A 145 -9.46 18.66 -16.71
C GLY A 145 -9.96 17.30 -17.20
N ASP A 146 -9.73 16.22 -16.45
CA ASP A 146 -10.29 14.91 -16.76
C ASP A 146 -11.81 14.92 -16.54
N ILE A 147 -12.56 14.37 -17.48
CA ILE A 147 -14.03 14.33 -17.45
C ILE A 147 -14.54 13.59 -16.21
N GLU A 148 -13.88 12.48 -15.87
CA GLU A 148 -14.26 11.61 -14.76
C GLU A 148 -14.17 12.31 -13.40
N SER A 149 -13.30 13.31 -13.25
CA SER A 149 -13.11 14.04 -11.99
C SER A 149 -14.09 15.20 -11.78
N LEU A 150 -14.85 15.59 -12.81
CA LEU A 150 -15.75 16.77 -12.75
C LEU A 150 -16.77 16.71 -11.60
N PRO A 151 -17.46 15.59 -11.29
CA PRO A 151 -18.39 15.54 -10.15
C PRO A 151 -17.70 15.79 -8.81
N PHE A 152 -16.46 15.31 -8.63
CA PHE A 152 -15.67 15.57 -7.42
C PHE A 152 -15.27 17.04 -7.32
N MET A 153 -14.81 17.64 -8.42
CA MET A 153 -14.47 19.07 -8.45
C MET A 153 -15.69 19.94 -8.14
N GLU A 154 -16.85 19.60 -8.70
CA GLU A 154 -18.09 20.32 -8.41
C GLU A 154 -18.50 20.20 -6.93
N ALA A 155 -18.39 18.99 -6.35
CA ALA A 155 -18.66 18.79 -4.92
C ALA A 155 -17.72 19.63 -4.03
N ILE A 156 -16.42 19.65 -4.33
CA ILE A 156 -15.45 20.50 -3.61
C ILE A 156 -15.79 21.98 -3.72
N ARG A 157 -16.13 22.45 -4.93
CA ARG A 157 -16.54 23.83 -5.14
C ARG A 157 -17.74 24.19 -4.28
N GLN A 158 -18.74 23.28 -4.19
CA GLN A 158 -19.92 23.47 -3.33
C GLN A 158 -19.53 23.51 -1.85
N ILE A 159 -18.75 22.53 -1.35
CA ILE A 159 -18.28 22.51 0.04
C ILE A 159 -17.56 23.81 0.42
N ARG A 160 -16.68 24.31 -0.45
CA ARG A 160 -15.95 25.56 -0.21
C ARG A 160 -16.84 26.79 -0.15
N ASN A 161 -18.01 26.76 -0.80
CA ASN A 161 -19.00 27.84 -0.73
C ASN A 161 -19.95 27.68 0.46
N GLU A 162 -20.19 26.47 0.94
CA GLU A 162 -21.13 26.17 2.02
C GLU A 162 -20.50 26.30 3.41
N LEU A 163 -19.21 26.04 3.54
CA LEU A 163 -18.49 26.14 4.80
C LEU A 163 -18.03 27.58 5.09
N GLU A 164 -17.81 27.85 6.38
CA GLU A 164 -17.36 29.18 6.83
C GLU A 164 -15.94 29.52 6.33
N PRO A 165 -15.57 30.79 6.21
CA PRO A 165 -14.22 31.22 5.91
C PRO A 165 -13.18 30.55 6.86
N PHE A 166 -12.01 30.19 6.34
CA PHE A 166 -10.95 29.49 7.07
C PHE A 166 -11.28 28.06 7.52
N GLN A 167 -12.35 27.45 7.01
CA GLN A 167 -12.62 26.02 7.20
C GLN A 167 -12.13 25.15 6.02
N THR A 168 -11.85 25.75 4.87
CA THR A 168 -11.37 25.04 3.68
C THR A 168 -10.12 25.66 3.10
N LEU A 169 -9.23 24.82 2.58
CA LEU A 169 -8.03 25.21 1.87
C LEU A 169 -7.81 24.29 0.67
N SER A 170 -7.35 24.86 -0.46
CA SER A 170 -7.02 24.10 -1.66
C SER A 170 -5.53 24.09 -1.91
N VAL A 171 -4.93 22.89 -1.95
CA VAL A 171 -3.56 22.66 -2.39
C VAL A 171 -3.60 22.07 -3.79
N HIS A 172 -2.84 22.65 -4.72
CA HIS A 172 -2.76 22.14 -6.08
C HIS A 172 -1.33 21.71 -6.41
N VAL A 173 -1.18 20.42 -6.73
CA VAL A 173 0.09 19.81 -7.12
C VAL A 173 0.28 19.97 -8.62
N THR A 174 1.41 20.51 -9.04
CA THR A 174 1.69 20.81 -10.44
C THR A 174 3.15 20.50 -10.79
N LEU A 175 3.50 20.61 -12.07
CA LEU A 175 4.83 20.31 -12.61
C LEU A 175 5.50 21.57 -13.17
N VAL A 176 6.74 21.78 -12.79
CA VAL A 176 7.65 22.78 -13.37
C VAL A 176 8.81 22.03 -14.08
N PRO A 177 8.61 21.58 -15.32
CA PRO A 177 9.60 20.77 -16.00
C PRO A 177 10.84 21.56 -16.39
N TYR A 178 11.98 20.89 -16.34
CA TYR A 178 13.23 21.39 -16.89
C TYR A 178 13.38 20.93 -18.35
N ILE A 179 13.62 21.87 -19.25
CA ILE A 179 13.84 21.58 -20.65
C ILE A 179 15.34 21.59 -20.92
N ALA A 180 15.97 20.44 -20.92
CA ALA A 180 17.42 20.29 -21.08
C ALA A 180 17.98 21.01 -22.32
N ALA A 181 17.27 20.95 -23.46
CA ALA A 181 17.68 21.63 -24.68
C ALA A 181 17.67 23.17 -24.56
N ALA A 182 16.87 23.73 -23.67
CA ALA A 182 16.77 25.18 -23.43
C ALA A 182 17.57 25.62 -22.18
N GLY A 183 17.98 24.68 -21.34
CA GLY A 183 18.70 24.95 -20.08
C GLY A 183 17.86 25.71 -19.06
N GLU A 184 16.52 25.57 -19.08
CA GLU A 184 15.64 26.37 -18.21
C GLU A 184 14.39 25.62 -17.73
N LEU A 185 13.87 26.03 -16.58
CA LEU A 185 12.57 25.61 -16.06
C LEU A 185 11.43 26.29 -16.81
N LYS A 186 10.36 25.57 -17.03
CA LYS A 186 9.14 26.08 -17.71
C LYS A 186 7.96 26.18 -16.74
N THR A 187 7.52 27.39 -16.48
CA THR A 187 6.39 27.67 -15.57
C THR A 187 5.02 27.61 -16.26
N LYS A 188 4.97 27.52 -17.59
CA LYS A 188 3.72 27.47 -18.39
C LYS A 188 2.81 26.30 -18.04
N PRO A 189 3.29 25.06 -17.86
CA PRO A 189 2.42 23.95 -17.48
C PRO A 189 1.67 24.21 -16.17
N THR A 190 2.36 24.73 -15.16
CA THR A 190 1.75 25.17 -13.88
C THR A 190 0.67 26.23 -14.10
N GLN A 191 0.96 27.28 -14.88
CA GLN A 191 0.00 28.34 -15.16
C GLN A 191 -1.27 27.82 -15.85
N HIS A 192 -1.12 26.88 -16.80
CA HIS A 192 -2.25 26.26 -17.50
C HIS A 192 -3.07 25.38 -16.56
N SER A 193 -2.43 24.57 -15.74
CA SER A 193 -3.11 23.71 -14.78
C SER A 193 -3.92 24.50 -13.75
N VAL A 194 -3.35 25.58 -13.21
CA VAL A 194 -4.06 26.48 -12.29
C VAL A 194 -5.22 27.20 -12.99
N ARG A 195 -5.06 27.57 -14.26
CA ARG A 195 -6.14 28.17 -15.05
C ARG A 195 -7.30 27.20 -15.28
N GLU A 196 -6.98 25.94 -15.54
CA GLU A 196 -7.99 24.88 -15.68
C GLU A 196 -8.78 24.69 -14.38
N LEU A 197 -8.09 24.58 -13.24
CA LEU A 197 -8.72 24.50 -11.93
C LEU A 197 -9.61 25.72 -11.64
N ALA A 198 -9.14 26.92 -11.99
CA ALA A 198 -9.89 28.15 -11.82
C ALA A 198 -11.14 28.21 -12.71
N SER A 199 -11.13 27.59 -13.91
CA SER A 199 -12.31 27.49 -14.79
C SER A 199 -13.44 26.67 -14.17
N LEU A 200 -13.12 25.75 -13.25
CA LEU A 200 -14.07 24.98 -12.45
C LEU A 200 -14.53 25.73 -11.18
N GLY A 201 -14.12 26.99 -11.00
CA GLY A 201 -14.48 27.81 -9.85
C GLY A 201 -13.68 27.53 -8.57
N ILE A 202 -12.56 26.82 -8.68
CA ILE A 202 -11.68 26.52 -7.55
C ILE A 202 -10.37 27.28 -7.69
N LYS A 203 -10.06 28.15 -6.73
CA LYS A 203 -8.78 28.85 -6.65
C LYS A 203 -7.86 28.09 -5.69
N PRO A 204 -6.61 27.77 -6.10
CA PRO A 204 -5.64 27.21 -5.16
C PRO A 204 -5.19 28.28 -4.15
N ASP A 205 -4.99 27.84 -2.90
CA ASP A 205 -4.43 28.65 -1.83
C ASP A 205 -2.92 28.41 -1.71
N VAL A 206 -2.49 27.16 -1.99
CA VAL A 206 -1.10 26.73 -2.00
C VAL A 206 -0.81 25.94 -3.28
N LEU A 207 0.34 26.18 -3.88
CA LEU A 207 0.86 25.44 -5.03
C LEU A 207 2.06 24.59 -4.59
N LEU A 208 1.98 23.29 -4.80
CA LEU A 208 3.12 22.39 -4.66
C LEU A 208 3.70 22.13 -6.05
N CYS A 209 4.90 22.64 -6.31
CA CYS A 209 5.52 22.65 -7.63
C CYS A 209 6.59 21.55 -7.72
N ARG A 210 6.24 20.38 -8.30
CA ARG A 210 7.20 19.30 -8.60
C ARG A 210 8.24 19.80 -9.61
N ALA A 211 9.51 19.58 -9.32
CA ALA A 211 10.62 19.93 -10.20
C ALA A 211 11.85 19.04 -9.93
N GLU A 212 12.59 18.73 -10.98
CA GLU A 212 13.89 18.02 -10.87
C GLU A 212 14.99 18.95 -10.37
N HIS A 213 14.87 20.25 -10.60
CA HIS A 213 15.86 21.26 -10.25
C HIS A 213 15.26 22.33 -9.33
N PRO A 214 16.09 22.97 -8.46
CA PRO A 214 15.64 24.07 -7.62
C PRO A 214 14.95 25.17 -8.42
N ILE A 215 13.81 25.64 -7.93
CA ILE A 215 13.04 26.71 -8.57
C ILE A 215 13.57 28.07 -8.08
N PRO A 216 14.22 28.86 -8.94
CA PRO A 216 14.76 30.16 -8.55
C PRO A 216 13.67 31.12 -8.07
N ASP A 217 14.05 32.06 -7.22
CA ASP A 217 13.16 33.07 -6.63
C ASP A 217 12.36 33.86 -7.68
N GLY A 218 12.99 34.19 -8.82
CA GLY A 218 12.34 34.87 -9.94
C GLY A 218 11.23 34.04 -10.56
N GLU A 219 11.44 32.73 -10.73
CA GLU A 219 10.42 31.82 -11.27
C GLU A 219 9.31 31.56 -10.24
N ARG A 220 9.63 31.45 -8.94
CA ARG A 220 8.61 31.39 -7.86
C ARG A 220 7.73 32.63 -7.89
N GLN A 221 8.30 33.84 -8.00
CA GLN A 221 7.53 35.09 -8.08
C GLN A 221 6.67 35.14 -9.35
N LYS A 222 7.19 34.66 -10.47
CA LYS A 222 6.45 34.59 -11.73
C LYS A 222 5.25 33.63 -11.63
N ILE A 223 5.45 32.43 -11.07
CA ILE A 223 4.36 31.48 -10.79
C ILE A 223 3.30 32.16 -9.89
N ALA A 224 3.72 32.77 -8.79
CA ALA A 224 2.84 33.44 -7.84
C ALA A 224 1.96 34.50 -8.53
N ASN A 225 2.56 35.36 -9.37
CA ASN A 225 1.85 36.41 -10.07
C ASN A 225 0.82 35.86 -11.08
N PHE A 226 1.20 34.85 -11.88
CA PHE A 226 0.31 34.27 -12.89
C PHE A 226 -0.78 33.37 -12.33
N CYS A 227 -0.51 32.73 -11.18
CA CYS A 227 -1.46 31.84 -10.51
C CYS A 227 -2.27 32.53 -9.41
N ASN A 228 -2.03 33.82 -9.17
CA ASN A 228 -2.72 34.62 -8.17
C ASN A 228 -2.66 34.02 -6.75
N VAL A 229 -1.47 33.56 -6.37
CA VAL A 229 -1.12 33.11 -5.03
C VAL A 229 0.04 33.94 -4.46
N ARG A 230 0.30 33.83 -3.17
CA ARG A 230 1.47 34.47 -2.57
C ARG A 230 2.75 33.73 -3.00
N LYS A 231 3.89 34.40 -3.02
CA LYS A 231 5.19 33.78 -3.34
C LYS A 231 5.52 32.64 -2.35
N GLU A 232 5.26 32.87 -1.07
CA GLU A 232 5.48 31.90 0.01
C GLU A 232 4.59 30.66 -0.13
N ALA A 233 3.42 30.79 -0.79
CA ALA A 233 2.51 29.68 -1.08
C ALA A 233 2.91 28.89 -2.36
N VAL A 234 3.97 29.28 -3.04
CA VAL A 234 4.60 28.48 -4.12
C VAL A 234 5.68 27.62 -3.50
N ILE A 235 5.37 26.40 -3.16
CA ILE A 235 6.24 25.45 -2.46
C ILE A 235 6.98 24.59 -3.49
N PRO A 236 8.30 24.62 -3.58
CA PRO A 236 9.07 23.66 -4.36
C PRO A 236 8.95 22.25 -3.78
N ALA A 237 8.80 21.29 -4.66
CA ALA A 237 8.75 19.86 -4.34
C ALA A 237 9.78 19.14 -5.22
N LEU A 238 11.02 19.16 -4.80
CA LEU A 238 12.12 18.51 -5.52
C LEU A 238 12.07 17.00 -5.37
N ASP A 239 12.66 16.31 -6.34
CA ASP A 239 12.81 14.86 -6.26
C ASP A 239 13.71 14.52 -5.06
N ALA A 240 13.16 13.71 -4.17
CA ALA A 240 13.84 13.31 -2.94
C ALA A 240 14.49 11.93 -3.11
N PRO A 241 15.68 11.71 -2.55
CA PRO A 241 16.36 10.41 -2.63
C PRO A 241 15.67 9.33 -1.80
N SER A 242 14.76 9.71 -0.89
CA SER A 242 13.90 8.83 -0.13
C SER A 242 12.55 9.49 0.14
N ILE A 243 11.47 8.71 0.09
CA ILE A 243 10.13 9.22 0.46
C ILE A 243 10.08 9.68 1.93
N TYR A 244 10.92 9.13 2.80
CA TYR A 244 10.98 9.47 4.23
C TYR A 244 11.62 10.84 4.51
N SER A 245 12.38 11.39 3.56
CA SER A 245 12.90 12.76 3.67
C SER A 245 11.93 13.84 3.20
N VAL A 246 10.84 13.45 2.52
CA VAL A 246 9.87 14.40 1.94
C VAL A 246 9.17 15.28 2.99
N PRO A 247 8.72 14.76 4.15
CA PRO A 247 8.13 15.61 5.19
C PRO A 247 9.08 16.70 5.68
N LEU A 248 10.37 16.36 5.89
CA LEU A 248 11.40 17.31 6.33
C LEU A 248 11.61 18.40 5.27
N GLN A 249 11.74 18.00 4.00
CA GLN A 249 11.89 18.92 2.87
C GLN A 249 10.69 19.88 2.76
N TYR A 250 9.46 19.39 2.89
CA TYR A 250 8.26 20.22 2.80
C TYR A 250 8.14 21.18 4.00
N HIS A 251 8.59 20.76 5.17
CA HIS A 251 8.66 21.64 6.34
C HIS A 251 9.68 22.78 6.11
N GLU A 252 10.87 22.46 5.62
CA GLU A 252 11.92 23.45 5.30
C GLU A 252 11.45 24.48 4.26
N GLU A 253 10.67 24.03 3.26
CA GLU A 253 10.06 24.91 2.25
C GLU A 253 8.81 25.67 2.77
N GLY A 254 8.35 25.39 3.98
CA GLY A 254 7.29 26.11 4.68
C GLY A 254 5.86 25.65 4.36
N LEU A 255 5.64 24.44 3.82
CA LEU A 255 4.32 23.95 3.42
C LEU A 255 3.32 23.97 4.57
N ASP A 256 3.67 23.39 5.70
CA ASP A 256 2.81 23.30 6.88
C ASP A 256 2.51 24.67 7.49
N ALA A 257 3.49 25.59 7.50
CA ALA A 257 3.31 26.95 7.95
C ALA A 257 2.32 27.74 7.05
N GLU A 258 2.45 27.61 5.72
CA GLU A 258 1.54 28.26 4.78
C GLU A 258 0.11 27.69 4.85
N VAL A 259 -0.04 26.37 5.06
CA VAL A 259 -1.34 25.74 5.28
C VAL A 259 -1.99 26.27 6.56
N LEU A 260 -1.29 26.28 7.68
CA LEU A 260 -1.78 26.81 8.96
C LEU A 260 -2.14 28.30 8.85
N ARG A 261 -1.30 29.09 8.20
CA ARG A 261 -1.59 30.50 7.91
C ARG A 261 -2.87 30.65 7.08
N GLY A 262 -3.08 29.80 6.08
CA GLY A 262 -4.30 29.79 5.24
C GLY A 262 -5.57 29.59 6.06
N PHE A 263 -5.50 28.85 7.15
CA PHE A 263 -6.58 28.67 8.12
C PHE A 263 -6.62 29.76 9.23
N GLY A 264 -5.76 30.77 9.15
CA GLY A 264 -5.68 31.82 10.18
C GLY A 264 -5.08 31.37 11.50
N ILE A 265 -4.38 30.22 11.54
CA ILE A 265 -3.72 29.70 12.74
C ILE A 265 -2.32 30.32 12.82
N THR A 266 -2.09 31.17 13.82
CA THR A 266 -0.82 31.91 14.00
C THR A 266 0.00 31.43 15.18
N ASP A 267 -0.59 30.66 16.08
CA ASP A 267 -0.04 30.18 17.36
C ASP A 267 0.11 28.66 17.41
N ALA A 268 0.30 28.01 16.25
CA ALA A 268 0.48 26.58 16.15
C ALA A 268 1.77 26.14 16.89
N PRO A 269 1.73 24.98 17.60
CA PRO A 269 2.93 24.41 18.20
C PRO A 269 4.04 24.17 17.16
N ALA A 270 5.29 24.24 17.61
CA ALA A 270 6.41 23.79 16.77
C ALA A 270 6.29 22.29 16.47
N PRO A 271 6.66 21.83 15.27
CA PRO A 271 6.57 20.40 14.95
C PRO A 271 7.67 19.61 15.68
N ASP A 272 7.32 18.45 16.21
CA ASP A 272 8.29 17.46 16.63
C ASP A 272 8.64 16.54 15.45
N LEU A 273 9.80 16.77 14.86
CA LEU A 273 10.30 16.00 13.71
C LEU A 273 11.38 14.99 14.11
N SER A 274 11.58 14.72 15.39
CA SER A 274 12.64 13.83 15.89
C SER A 274 12.56 12.43 15.30
N ALA A 275 11.36 11.84 15.21
CA ALA A 275 11.16 10.53 14.62
C ALA A 275 11.48 10.51 13.12
N TRP A 276 11.11 11.54 12.36
CA TRP A 276 11.46 11.65 10.94
C TRP A 276 12.95 11.81 10.72
N ASN A 277 13.63 12.57 11.56
CA ASN A 277 15.09 12.71 11.54
C ASN A 277 15.80 11.37 11.82
N ASP A 278 15.34 10.59 12.81
CA ASP A 278 15.91 9.27 13.13
C ASP A 278 15.72 8.27 11.97
N VAL A 279 14.53 8.18 11.39
CA VAL A 279 14.26 7.31 10.22
C VAL A 279 15.15 7.72 9.04
N THR A 280 15.25 9.01 8.78
CA THR A 280 16.08 9.55 7.68
C THR A 280 17.56 9.28 7.92
N ASP A 281 18.05 9.45 9.16
CA ASP A 281 19.44 9.14 9.53
C ASP A 281 19.75 7.65 9.32
N ARG A 282 18.91 6.74 9.80
CA ARG A 282 19.06 5.28 9.59
C ARG A 282 19.05 4.90 8.12
N TYR A 283 18.24 5.59 7.31
CA TYR A 283 18.17 5.33 5.87
C TYR A 283 19.45 5.75 5.13
N PHE A 284 20.00 6.94 5.44
CA PHE A 284 21.17 7.48 4.75
C PHE A 284 22.51 7.02 5.32
N ASN A 285 22.53 6.59 6.58
CA ASN A 285 23.74 6.16 7.30
C ASN A 285 23.61 4.70 7.80
N PRO A 286 23.40 3.71 6.91
CA PRO A 286 23.32 2.31 7.29
C PRO A 286 24.70 1.80 7.77
N GLU A 287 24.69 0.87 8.74
CA GLU A 287 25.89 0.24 9.30
C GLU A 287 26.38 -0.96 8.47
N GLY A 288 25.60 -1.39 7.48
CA GLY A 288 25.90 -2.51 6.59
C GLY A 288 24.87 -2.62 5.49
N GLU A 289 24.96 -3.70 4.70
CA GLU A 289 23.99 -3.99 3.66
C GLU A 289 23.66 -5.47 3.53
N VAL A 290 22.46 -5.77 3.07
CA VAL A 290 22.02 -7.12 2.73
C VAL A 290 21.36 -7.14 1.36
N THR A 291 21.47 -8.28 0.66
CA THR A 291 20.82 -8.50 -0.63
C THR A 291 19.71 -9.53 -0.48
N ILE A 292 18.48 -9.15 -0.81
CA ILE A 292 17.29 -10.01 -0.77
C ILE A 292 16.87 -10.34 -2.20
N GLY A 293 16.82 -11.64 -2.52
CA GLY A 293 16.23 -12.12 -3.76
C GLY A 293 14.71 -12.24 -3.63
N VAL A 294 13.97 -11.40 -4.36
CA VAL A 294 12.49 -11.47 -4.41
C VAL A 294 12.10 -12.20 -5.69
N VAL A 295 11.62 -13.45 -5.54
CA VAL A 295 11.23 -14.31 -6.66
C VAL A 295 9.74 -14.14 -6.93
N GLY A 296 9.40 -13.38 -7.95
CA GLY A 296 8.03 -12.94 -8.24
C GLY A 296 7.67 -12.91 -9.73
N LYS A 297 6.49 -12.34 -10.04
CA LYS A 297 5.96 -12.25 -11.43
C LYS A 297 6.13 -10.89 -12.08
N TYR A 298 5.94 -9.80 -11.33
CA TYR A 298 5.84 -8.44 -11.87
C TYR A 298 7.13 -7.65 -11.62
N VAL A 299 8.26 -8.29 -11.88
CA VAL A 299 9.59 -7.78 -11.51
C VAL A 299 9.97 -6.43 -12.14
N GLY A 300 9.31 -6.05 -13.23
CA GLY A 300 9.51 -4.76 -13.91
C GLY A 300 8.59 -3.62 -13.43
N LEU A 301 7.74 -3.86 -12.43
CA LEU A 301 6.72 -2.91 -11.97
C LEU A 301 6.87 -2.63 -10.46
N PRO A 302 7.64 -1.62 -10.06
CA PRO A 302 7.85 -1.29 -8.65
C PRO A 302 6.55 -1.03 -7.87
N ASP A 303 5.55 -0.42 -8.50
CA ASP A 303 4.28 -0.08 -7.87
C ASP A 303 3.37 -1.30 -7.62
N ALA A 304 3.60 -2.44 -8.31
CA ALA A 304 2.87 -3.68 -8.05
C ALA A 304 3.23 -4.32 -6.70
N TYR A 305 4.39 -3.94 -6.13
CA TYR A 305 4.92 -4.44 -4.87
C TYR A 305 5.31 -3.30 -3.92
N LYS A 306 4.56 -2.21 -3.95
CA LYS A 306 4.91 -1.00 -3.20
C LYS A 306 5.04 -1.26 -1.70
N SER A 307 4.04 -1.88 -1.08
CA SER A 307 4.08 -2.20 0.36
C SER A 307 5.19 -3.19 0.71
N LEU A 308 5.46 -4.16 -0.16
CA LEU A 308 6.55 -5.12 0.04
C LEU A 308 7.93 -4.42 0.02
N ASN A 309 8.16 -3.56 -0.96
CA ASN A 309 9.39 -2.77 -1.06
C ASN A 309 9.60 -1.93 0.21
N GLU A 310 8.56 -1.22 0.63
CA GLU A 310 8.63 -0.39 1.84
C GLU A 310 8.85 -1.26 3.10
N ALA A 311 8.17 -2.40 3.23
CA ALA A 311 8.34 -3.30 4.38
C ALA A 311 9.77 -3.88 4.48
N LEU A 312 10.40 -4.21 3.35
CA LEU A 312 11.81 -4.62 3.32
C LEU A 312 12.74 -3.47 3.77
N VAL A 313 12.47 -2.23 3.32
CA VAL A 313 13.19 -1.05 3.79
C VAL A 313 12.98 -0.84 5.29
N HIS A 314 11.76 -0.99 5.80
CA HIS A 314 11.48 -0.88 7.24
C HIS A 314 12.24 -1.93 8.06
N GLY A 315 12.32 -3.18 7.56
CA GLY A 315 13.18 -4.21 8.15
C GLY A 315 14.66 -3.81 8.19
N GLY A 316 15.11 -3.14 7.12
CA GLY A 316 16.45 -2.52 7.05
C GLY A 316 16.64 -1.43 8.10
N LEU A 317 15.68 -0.51 8.24
CA LEU A 317 15.70 0.56 9.25
C LEU A 317 15.77 -0.01 10.67
N ALA A 318 15.00 -1.08 10.97
CA ALA A 318 15.03 -1.75 12.26
C ALA A 318 16.42 -2.31 12.60
N ASN A 319 17.15 -2.81 11.60
CA ASN A 319 18.46 -3.43 11.74
C ASN A 319 19.63 -2.48 11.39
N ARG A 320 19.38 -1.21 11.08
CA ARG A 320 20.37 -0.22 10.62
C ARG A 320 21.19 -0.66 9.40
N VAL A 321 20.56 -1.40 8.47
CA VAL A 321 21.19 -1.89 7.25
C VAL A 321 20.44 -1.44 6.01
N LYS A 322 21.18 -1.25 4.92
CA LYS A 322 20.60 -1.04 3.61
C LYS A 322 20.15 -2.39 3.04
N VAL A 323 18.92 -2.44 2.55
CA VAL A 323 18.39 -3.60 1.86
C VAL A 323 18.49 -3.39 0.35
N ASN A 324 19.29 -4.20 -0.32
CA ASN A 324 19.38 -4.25 -1.79
C ASN A 324 18.39 -5.32 -2.27
N ILE A 325 17.31 -4.90 -2.93
CA ILE A 325 16.28 -5.81 -3.44
C ILE A 325 16.65 -6.22 -4.86
N LYS A 326 16.83 -7.53 -5.08
CA LYS A 326 17.04 -8.11 -6.40
C LYS A 326 15.78 -8.84 -6.84
N TRP A 327 15.09 -8.25 -7.78
CA TRP A 327 13.91 -8.85 -8.39
C TRP A 327 14.33 -9.95 -9.37
N ILE A 328 13.74 -11.14 -9.23
CA ILE A 328 14.00 -12.32 -10.04
C ILE A 328 12.68 -12.81 -10.59
N ASP A 329 12.56 -12.91 -11.91
CA ASP A 329 11.36 -13.46 -12.53
C ASP A 329 11.32 -14.98 -12.30
N ALA A 330 10.25 -15.44 -11.65
CA ALA A 330 10.09 -16.86 -11.33
C ALA A 330 10.03 -17.75 -12.58
N GLU A 331 9.58 -17.22 -13.72
CA GLU A 331 9.51 -17.97 -14.98
C GLU A 331 10.90 -18.38 -15.50
N VAL A 332 11.95 -17.65 -15.14
CA VAL A 332 13.33 -18.00 -15.53
C VAL A 332 13.74 -19.36 -14.96
N PHE A 333 13.15 -19.78 -13.84
CA PHE A 333 13.46 -21.05 -13.20
C PHE A 333 12.56 -22.21 -13.64
N GLU A 334 11.58 -21.97 -14.52
CA GLU A 334 10.70 -23.03 -15.04
C GLU A 334 11.42 -23.86 -16.10
N GLY A 335 11.69 -25.13 -15.79
CA GLY A 335 12.38 -26.06 -16.69
C GLY A 335 13.89 -25.88 -16.77
N GLU A 336 14.47 -25.02 -15.92
CA GLU A 336 15.90 -24.79 -15.87
C GLU A 336 16.65 -25.85 -15.05
N ASP A 337 17.92 -26.01 -15.39
CA ASP A 337 18.87 -26.84 -14.63
C ASP A 337 19.10 -26.20 -13.23
N ASP A 338 19.24 -27.04 -12.21
CA ASP A 338 19.57 -26.62 -10.84
C ASP A 338 20.76 -25.65 -10.77
N SER A 339 21.68 -25.69 -11.74
CA SER A 339 22.86 -24.82 -11.80
C SER A 339 22.51 -23.36 -12.04
N GLU A 340 21.46 -23.05 -12.83
CA GLU A 340 21.02 -21.67 -13.08
C GLU A 340 20.30 -21.09 -11.88
N ILE A 341 19.46 -21.89 -11.21
CA ILE A 341 18.80 -21.54 -9.95
C ILE A 341 19.86 -21.21 -8.89
N VAL A 342 20.85 -22.08 -8.73
CA VAL A 342 21.96 -21.88 -7.78
C VAL A 342 22.72 -20.59 -8.13
N SER A 343 23.10 -20.38 -9.38
CA SER A 343 23.84 -19.19 -9.81
C SER A 343 23.10 -17.88 -9.52
N ALA A 344 21.77 -17.88 -9.65
CA ALA A 344 20.95 -16.70 -9.40
C ALA A 344 20.70 -16.43 -7.91
N LEU A 345 20.56 -17.48 -7.10
CA LEU A 345 20.14 -17.38 -5.69
C LEU A 345 21.29 -17.46 -4.68
N GLU A 346 22.42 -18.08 -5.03
CA GLU A 346 23.59 -18.22 -4.12
C GLU A 346 24.14 -16.86 -3.63
N PRO A 347 24.16 -15.77 -4.42
CA PRO A 347 24.57 -14.45 -3.93
C PRO A 347 23.56 -13.76 -3.01
N MET A 348 22.38 -14.34 -2.75
CA MET A 348 21.34 -13.75 -1.94
C MET A 348 21.52 -14.09 -0.46
N HIS A 349 21.38 -13.10 0.41
CA HIS A 349 21.43 -13.30 1.86
C HIS A 349 20.09 -13.74 2.45
N GLY A 350 19.02 -13.58 1.69
CA GLY A 350 17.67 -14.07 2.00
C GLY A 350 16.84 -14.17 0.72
N ILE A 351 15.87 -15.07 0.71
CA ILE A 351 14.96 -15.32 -0.41
C ILE A 351 13.53 -15.03 0.05
N LEU A 352 12.81 -14.21 -0.70
CA LEU A 352 11.42 -13.90 -0.45
C LEU A 352 10.57 -14.28 -1.66
N VAL A 353 9.49 -15.03 -1.41
CA VAL A 353 8.45 -15.33 -2.41
C VAL A 353 7.19 -14.56 -2.02
N PRO A 354 6.80 -13.54 -2.80
CA PRO A 354 5.66 -12.68 -2.47
C PRO A 354 4.32 -13.31 -2.81
N GLY A 355 3.25 -12.65 -2.37
CA GLY A 355 1.89 -12.94 -2.80
C GLY A 355 1.69 -12.80 -4.31
N GLY A 356 0.64 -13.45 -4.81
CA GLY A 356 0.25 -13.43 -6.22
C GLY A 356 -0.88 -14.39 -6.49
N PHE A 357 -1.32 -14.46 -7.75
CA PHE A 357 -2.38 -15.35 -8.22
C PHE A 357 -1.98 -16.05 -9.50
N GLY A 358 -2.53 -17.26 -9.73
CA GLY A 358 -2.41 -18.03 -10.96
C GLY A 358 -1.09 -18.82 -11.09
N GLU A 359 -1.09 -19.76 -12.03
CA GLU A 359 -0.08 -20.79 -12.22
C GLU A 359 1.29 -20.25 -12.67
N ARG A 360 1.33 -19.18 -13.44
CA ARG A 360 2.56 -18.66 -14.07
C ARG A 360 3.68 -18.44 -13.05
N GLY A 361 4.85 -19.03 -13.26
CA GLY A 361 6.03 -18.93 -12.39
C GLY A 361 5.93 -19.76 -11.11
N SER A 362 4.93 -20.65 -10.95
CA SER A 362 4.74 -21.43 -9.72
C SER A 362 5.88 -22.43 -9.49
N GLU A 363 6.31 -23.16 -10.52
CA GLU A 363 7.39 -24.14 -10.40
C GLU A 363 8.73 -23.46 -10.08
N GLY A 364 9.00 -22.29 -10.67
CA GLY A 364 10.21 -21.53 -10.32
C GLY A 364 10.21 -21.01 -8.88
N LYS A 365 9.05 -20.65 -8.34
CA LYS A 365 8.91 -20.30 -6.91
C LYS A 365 9.15 -21.52 -6.01
N ILE A 366 8.56 -22.69 -6.35
CA ILE A 366 8.76 -23.94 -5.63
C ILE A 366 10.25 -24.32 -5.64
N ALA A 367 10.92 -24.19 -6.79
CA ALA A 367 12.36 -24.43 -6.90
C ALA A 367 13.20 -23.49 -6.02
N SER A 368 12.79 -22.21 -5.90
CA SER A 368 13.44 -21.24 -5.01
C SER A 368 13.25 -21.59 -3.53
N VAL A 369 12.06 -22.09 -3.15
CA VAL A 369 11.80 -22.61 -1.79
C VAL A 369 12.72 -23.81 -1.49
N ARG A 370 12.81 -24.76 -2.43
CA ARG A 370 13.70 -25.93 -2.31
C ARG A 370 15.15 -25.48 -2.10
N PHE A 371 15.63 -24.55 -2.92
CA PHE A 371 16.98 -23.99 -2.78
C PHE A 371 17.20 -23.41 -1.38
N ALA A 372 16.29 -22.56 -0.90
CA ALA A 372 16.39 -21.93 0.41
C ALA A 372 16.44 -22.98 1.54
N ARG A 373 15.55 -23.99 1.50
CA ARG A 373 15.51 -25.08 2.47
C ARG A 373 16.82 -25.88 2.49
N GLU A 374 17.31 -26.31 1.34
CA GLU A 374 18.50 -27.17 1.24
C GLU A 374 19.79 -26.44 1.55
N ARG A 375 19.91 -25.18 1.14
CA ARG A 375 21.10 -24.34 1.36
C ARG A 375 21.09 -23.59 2.68
N LYS A 376 19.99 -23.71 3.47
CA LYS A 376 19.81 -23.00 4.74
C LYS A 376 19.89 -21.47 4.60
N VAL A 377 19.44 -20.92 3.46
CA VAL A 377 19.34 -19.49 3.22
C VAL A 377 18.02 -18.98 3.81
N PRO A 378 17.99 -17.89 4.62
CA PRO A 378 16.76 -17.34 5.16
C PRO A 378 15.66 -17.20 4.11
N PHE A 379 14.46 -17.74 4.42
CA PHE A 379 13.32 -17.80 3.51
C PHE A 379 12.09 -17.14 4.10
N PHE A 380 11.43 -16.28 3.33
CA PHE A 380 10.15 -15.68 3.68
C PHE A 380 9.10 -15.88 2.57
N GLY A 381 8.03 -16.62 2.86
CA GLY A 381 6.91 -16.85 1.96
C GLY A 381 5.67 -16.07 2.40
N ILE A 382 5.12 -15.20 1.53
CA ILE A 382 3.93 -14.39 1.82
C ILE A 382 2.77 -14.87 0.95
N CYS A 383 1.61 -15.19 1.54
CA CYS A 383 0.38 -15.61 0.87
C CYS A 383 0.66 -16.79 -0.09
N LEU A 384 0.69 -16.58 -1.39
CA LEU A 384 1.11 -17.60 -2.36
C LEU A 384 2.49 -18.19 -2.02
N GLY A 385 3.41 -17.40 -1.48
CA GLY A 385 4.73 -17.86 -1.08
C GLY A 385 4.70 -18.92 0.03
N MET A 386 3.80 -18.80 1.01
CA MET A 386 3.54 -19.86 2.00
C MET A 386 2.97 -21.11 1.32
N GLN A 387 2.02 -20.94 0.40
CA GLN A 387 1.42 -22.06 -0.34
C GLN A 387 2.48 -22.83 -1.14
N MET A 388 3.39 -22.11 -1.80
CA MET A 388 4.54 -22.74 -2.49
C MET A 388 5.45 -23.50 -1.53
N ALA A 389 5.66 -22.98 -0.32
CA ALA A 389 6.43 -23.67 0.72
C ALA A 389 5.75 -24.97 1.20
N CYS A 390 4.42 -24.99 1.29
CA CYS A 390 3.66 -26.19 1.63
C CYS A 390 3.70 -27.24 0.49
N ILE A 391 3.58 -26.81 -0.77
CA ILE A 391 3.68 -27.69 -1.93
C ILE A 391 5.11 -28.29 -2.03
N GLU A 392 6.15 -27.48 -1.86
CA GLU A 392 7.54 -27.96 -1.83
C GLU A 392 7.75 -28.94 -0.69
N GLY A 393 7.26 -28.61 0.53
CA GLY A 393 7.30 -29.48 1.68
C GLY A 393 6.66 -30.84 1.43
N ALA A 394 5.48 -30.88 0.83
CA ALA A 394 4.77 -32.09 0.46
C ALA A 394 5.56 -32.94 -0.57
N ARG A 395 6.12 -32.29 -1.60
CA ARG A 395 6.97 -32.98 -2.59
C ARG A 395 8.24 -33.55 -1.95
N SER A 396 8.81 -32.84 -0.98
CA SER A 396 10.02 -33.28 -0.28
C SER A 396 9.82 -34.54 0.57
N VAL A 397 8.59 -34.83 1.01
CA VAL A 397 8.22 -36.05 1.76
C VAL A 397 7.60 -37.12 0.86
N GLY A 398 7.68 -36.97 -0.47
CA GLY A 398 7.30 -38.02 -1.44
C GLY A 398 5.89 -37.87 -2.02
N ILE A 399 5.17 -36.81 -1.75
CA ILE A 399 3.86 -36.49 -2.38
C ILE A 399 4.15 -35.77 -3.72
N ALA A 400 4.58 -36.55 -4.74
CA ALA A 400 5.13 -35.99 -5.98
C ALA A 400 4.14 -35.11 -6.77
N ASP A 401 2.84 -35.45 -6.75
CA ASP A 401 1.78 -34.73 -7.48
C ASP A 401 1.20 -33.55 -6.67
N ALA A 402 1.83 -33.17 -5.53
CA ALA A 402 1.39 -32.06 -4.69
C ALA A 402 1.29 -30.75 -5.50
N SER A 403 0.13 -30.11 -5.48
CA SER A 403 -0.16 -28.89 -6.24
C SER A 403 -1.30 -28.08 -5.60
N SER A 404 -1.70 -27.01 -6.27
CA SER A 404 -2.85 -26.16 -5.93
C SER A 404 -3.97 -26.37 -6.95
N THR A 405 -5.25 -26.39 -6.50
CA THR A 405 -6.40 -26.37 -7.40
C THR A 405 -6.50 -25.05 -8.18
N GLU A 406 -5.79 -24.01 -7.77
CA GLU A 406 -5.63 -22.77 -8.55
C GLU A 406 -4.92 -23.00 -9.90
N PHE A 407 -4.07 -24.02 -9.98
CA PHE A 407 -3.26 -24.30 -11.16
C PHE A 407 -3.89 -25.35 -12.09
N GLY A 408 -5.05 -25.87 -11.73
CA GLY A 408 -5.79 -26.88 -12.48
C GLY A 408 -6.13 -28.13 -11.64
N GLU A 409 -6.65 -29.15 -12.30
CA GLU A 409 -6.96 -30.43 -11.65
C GLU A 409 -5.70 -31.11 -11.11
N THR A 410 -5.72 -31.52 -9.85
CA THR A 410 -4.62 -32.23 -9.20
C THR A 410 -5.15 -33.40 -8.37
N LYS A 411 -4.37 -34.46 -8.24
CA LYS A 411 -4.69 -35.62 -7.38
C LYS A 411 -4.35 -35.33 -5.92
N GLU A 412 -3.39 -34.45 -5.68
CA GLU A 412 -2.88 -34.12 -4.35
C GLU A 412 -3.03 -32.60 -4.10
N PRO A 413 -4.25 -32.14 -3.81
CA PRO A 413 -4.57 -30.73 -3.62
C PRO A 413 -4.10 -30.25 -2.23
N VAL A 414 -2.80 -29.97 -2.10
CA VAL A 414 -2.21 -29.42 -0.88
C VAL A 414 -2.72 -28.01 -0.61
N VAL A 415 -3.10 -27.29 -1.67
CA VAL A 415 -3.72 -25.96 -1.62
C VAL A 415 -5.00 -25.97 -2.45
N GLY A 416 -6.06 -25.34 -1.96
CA GLY A 416 -7.33 -25.28 -2.71
C GLY A 416 -8.32 -24.25 -2.16
N ILE A 417 -9.50 -24.16 -2.76
CA ILE A 417 -10.57 -23.23 -2.36
C ILE A 417 -11.24 -23.74 -1.07
N ILE A 418 -11.51 -22.86 -0.11
CA ILE A 418 -12.15 -23.19 1.20
C ILE A 418 -13.47 -23.94 1.04
N THR A 419 -14.18 -23.76 -0.06
CA THR A 419 -15.48 -24.41 -0.34
C THR A 419 -15.36 -25.91 -0.64
N GLU A 420 -14.17 -26.40 -0.93
CA GLU A 420 -13.89 -27.80 -1.30
C GLU A 420 -13.48 -28.66 -0.10
N TRP A 421 -13.37 -28.07 1.10
CA TRP A 421 -12.88 -28.76 2.29
C TRP A 421 -14.03 -29.27 3.16
N MET A 422 -13.89 -30.49 3.64
CA MET A 422 -14.75 -31.03 4.68
C MET A 422 -14.41 -30.39 6.02
N THR A 423 -15.32 -29.57 6.56
CA THR A 423 -15.31 -29.28 7.99
C THR A 423 -15.74 -30.53 8.77
N LYS A 424 -15.37 -30.64 10.05
CA LYS A 424 -15.82 -31.74 10.94
C LYS A 424 -17.36 -31.84 11.03
N GLU A 425 -18.09 -30.85 10.51
CA GLU A 425 -19.55 -30.72 10.53
C GLU A 425 -20.21 -30.95 9.14
N GLY A 426 -19.44 -31.30 8.07
CA GLY A 426 -19.95 -31.60 6.74
C GLY A 426 -19.64 -30.52 5.69
N LEU A 427 -19.88 -30.83 4.40
CA LEU A 427 -19.66 -29.95 3.26
C LEU A 427 -20.48 -28.65 3.40
N GLN A 428 -19.82 -27.52 3.59
CA GLN A 428 -20.40 -26.22 3.30
C GLN A 428 -20.14 -25.89 1.82
N SER A 429 -21.13 -26.19 0.95
CA SER A 429 -21.09 -25.73 -0.44
C SER A 429 -21.42 -24.25 -0.49
N ARG A 430 -20.47 -23.41 -0.94
CA ARG A 430 -20.79 -22.09 -1.50
C ARG A 430 -21.06 -22.28 -2.99
N GLU A 431 -22.15 -21.69 -3.50
CA GLU A 431 -22.55 -21.84 -4.90
C GLU A 431 -21.46 -21.36 -5.87
N GLU A 432 -21.10 -22.22 -6.85
CA GLU A 432 -20.35 -21.83 -8.03
C GLU A 432 -21.13 -20.75 -8.80
N GLY A 433 -20.52 -19.57 -8.99
CA GLY A 433 -21.08 -18.49 -9.81
C GLY A 433 -21.42 -17.20 -9.07
N GLY A 434 -21.11 -17.10 -7.79
CA GLY A 434 -21.18 -15.84 -7.03
C GLY A 434 -20.14 -14.82 -7.49
N ASP A 435 -20.39 -13.55 -7.19
CA ASP A 435 -19.48 -12.43 -7.43
C ASP A 435 -18.05 -12.80 -7.03
N LEU A 436 -17.10 -12.70 -7.97
CA LEU A 436 -15.70 -13.09 -7.76
C LEU A 436 -15.05 -12.38 -6.56
N GLY A 437 -15.55 -11.19 -6.15
CA GLY A 437 -15.14 -10.50 -4.93
C GLY A 437 -15.62 -11.14 -3.63
N GLY A 438 -16.74 -11.88 -3.64
CA GLY A 438 -17.41 -12.39 -2.43
C GLY A 438 -16.82 -13.66 -1.80
N THR A 439 -15.78 -14.26 -2.38
CA THR A 439 -15.18 -15.53 -1.90
C THR A 439 -13.78 -15.35 -1.28
N MET A 440 -13.22 -14.14 -1.29
CA MET A 440 -11.89 -13.87 -0.69
C MET A 440 -11.98 -13.62 0.81
N ARG A 441 -10.97 -14.05 1.55
CA ARG A 441 -10.68 -13.49 2.86
C ARG A 441 -10.02 -12.14 2.66
N LEU A 442 -10.69 -11.09 3.11
CA LEU A 442 -10.26 -9.70 2.96
C LEU A 442 -10.26 -9.00 4.31
N GLY A 443 -9.17 -8.29 4.62
CA GLY A 443 -9.03 -7.52 5.85
C GLY A 443 -8.33 -8.27 6.98
N ALA A 444 -8.47 -7.75 8.19
CA ALA A 444 -7.77 -8.27 9.36
C ALA A 444 -8.49 -9.50 9.93
N TYR A 445 -7.72 -10.58 10.12
CA TYR A 445 -8.16 -11.80 10.80
C TYR A 445 -7.16 -12.16 11.89
N GLU A 446 -7.69 -12.78 12.94
CA GLU A 446 -6.87 -13.27 14.04
C GLU A 446 -6.23 -14.63 13.72
N ALA A 447 -5.00 -14.83 14.20
CA ALA A 447 -4.31 -16.12 14.22
C ALA A 447 -3.76 -16.41 15.61
N LYS A 448 -3.93 -17.65 16.09
CA LYS A 448 -3.32 -18.15 17.32
C LYS A 448 -1.95 -18.70 17.04
N LEU A 449 -0.95 -18.27 17.80
CA LEU A 449 0.44 -18.71 17.67
C LEU A 449 0.73 -19.91 18.56
N GLY A 450 1.48 -20.86 18.02
CA GLY A 450 2.01 -22.00 18.79
C GLY A 450 2.97 -21.53 19.87
N ALA A 451 2.77 -22.00 21.09
CA ALA A 451 3.62 -21.64 22.23
C ALA A 451 5.08 -22.00 21.94
N ASN A 452 6.00 -21.06 22.19
CA ASN A 452 7.44 -21.21 21.96
C ASN A 452 7.88 -21.43 20.50
N SER A 453 7.00 -21.22 19.53
CA SER A 453 7.38 -21.20 18.11
C SER A 453 8.38 -20.09 17.82
N HIS A 454 9.10 -20.18 16.70
CA HIS A 454 9.97 -19.10 16.24
C HIS A 454 9.16 -17.83 15.98
N THR A 455 8.01 -17.99 15.34
CA THR A 455 7.10 -16.88 15.04
C THR A 455 6.55 -16.22 16.32
N SER A 456 6.14 -17.00 17.35
CA SER A 456 5.71 -16.43 18.63
C SER A 456 6.81 -15.55 19.26
N ARG A 457 8.08 -15.98 19.20
CA ARG A 457 9.20 -15.16 19.69
C ARG A 457 9.38 -13.88 18.90
N ILE A 458 9.22 -13.91 17.56
CA ILE A 458 9.29 -12.73 16.69
C ILE A 458 8.21 -11.71 17.07
N TYR A 459 7.00 -12.17 17.39
CA TYR A 459 5.90 -11.31 17.88
C TYR A 459 5.96 -11.04 19.40
N GLY A 460 7.14 -11.16 20.01
CA GLY A 460 7.34 -10.81 21.44
C GLY A 460 6.61 -11.69 22.42
N GLY A 461 6.27 -12.93 22.04
CA GLY A 461 5.54 -13.88 22.89
C GLY A 461 4.02 -13.73 22.85
N ALA A 462 3.48 -13.03 21.85
CA ALA A 462 2.03 -12.91 21.67
C ALA A 462 1.39 -14.30 21.46
N GLU A 463 0.21 -14.51 22.06
CA GLU A 463 -0.59 -15.72 21.87
C GLU A 463 -1.51 -15.62 20.65
N THR A 464 -1.93 -14.40 20.30
CA THR A 464 -2.79 -14.09 19.17
C THR A 464 -2.28 -12.86 18.45
N ILE A 465 -2.32 -12.87 17.14
CA ILE A 465 -2.00 -11.75 16.26
C ILE A 465 -3.21 -11.45 15.37
N SER A 466 -3.25 -10.26 14.79
CA SER A 466 -4.25 -9.87 13.81
C SER A 466 -3.56 -9.31 12.59
N GLU A 467 -3.76 -9.96 11.43
CA GLU A 467 -3.06 -9.62 10.19
C GLU A 467 -4.02 -9.52 9.01
N ARG A 468 -3.63 -8.76 7.96
CA ARG A 468 -4.47 -8.52 6.77
C ARG A 468 -4.33 -9.63 5.76
N HIS A 469 -5.46 -10.11 5.25
CA HIS A 469 -5.57 -11.17 4.25
C HIS A 469 -6.12 -10.62 2.93
N ARG A 470 -5.69 -11.26 1.83
CA ARG A 470 -6.22 -11.05 0.48
C ARG A 470 -5.99 -12.32 -0.34
N HIS A 471 -6.80 -13.36 -0.13
CA HIS A 471 -6.65 -14.63 -0.83
C HIS A 471 -7.94 -15.45 -0.86
N ARG A 472 -8.02 -16.43 -1.77
CA ARG A 472 -9.14 -17.39 -1.93
C ARG A 472 -8.72 -18.81 -1.58
N TYR A 473 -7.46 -19.13 -1.87
CA TYR A 473 -6.91 -20.46 -1.69
C TYR A 473 -6.24 -20.55 -0.33
N GLU A 474 -6.36 -21.73 0.28
CA GLU A 474 -5.85 -22.04 1.61
C GLU A 474 -5.07 -23.35 1.56
N VAL A 475 -4.16 -23.55 2.51
CA VAL A 475 -3.50 -24.82 2.70
C VAL A 475 -4.49 -25.84 3.27
N ASN A 476 -4.56 -27.02 2.66
CA ASN A 476 -5.43 -28.12 3.06
C ASN A 476 -5.00 -28.74 4.38
N SER A 477 -5.83 -28.61 5.41
CA SER A 477 -5.54 -29.13 6.74
C SER A 477 -5.35 -30.67 6.78
N GLY A 478 -5.82 -31.40 5.76
CA GLY A 478 -5.58 -32.83 5.61
C GLY A 478 -4.11 -33.21 5.36
N TYR A 479 -3.28 -32.25 4.97
CA TYR A 479 -1.84 -32.44 4.74
C TYR A 479 -0.96 -31.96 5.91
N ILE A 480 -1.54 -31.46 7.01
CA ILE A 480 -0.77 -30.96 8.17
C ILE A 480 0.17 -32.05 8.71
N GLU A 481 -0.37 -33.25 9.02
CA GLU A 481 0.40 -34.34 9.64
C GLU A 481 1.61 -34.76 8.78
N PRO A 482 1.49 -35.09 7.48
CA PRO A 482 2.66 -35.44 6.66
C PRO A 482 3.65 -34.29 6.47
N LEU A 483 3.20 -33.04 6.46
CA LEU A 483 4.09 -31.88 6.36
C LEU A 483 4.89 -31.65 7.66
N GLU A 484 4.26 -31.84 8.83
CA GLU A 484 4.94 -31.75 10.13
C GLU A 484 5.94 -32.88 10.33
N GLU A 485 5.62 -34.12 9.91
CA GLU A 485 6.59 -35.21 9.88
C GLU A 485 7.80 -34.90 8.99
N GLY A 486 7.60 -34.12 7.91
CA GLY A 486 8.65 -33.58 7.04
C GLY A 486 9.37 -32.35 7.58
N GLY A 487 9.07 -31.92 8.81
CA GLY A 487 9.73 -30.81 9.50
C GLY A 487 9.19 -29.42 9.11
N LEU A 488 8.05 -29.33 8.41
CA LEU A 488 7.34 -28.06 8.19
C LEU A 488 6.20 -27.93 9.22
N VAL A 489 6.41 -27.16 10.27
CA VAL A 489 5.52 -27.05 11.42
C VAL A 489 4.52 -25.92 11.21
N PHE A 490 3.23 -26.16 11.54
CA PHE A 490 2.18 -25.15 11.52
C PHE A 490 2.15 -24.40 12.84
N SER A 491 2.86 -23.28 12.89
CA SER A 491 3.03 -22.46 14.10
C SER A 491 1.98 -21.38 14.30
N GLY A 492 1.08 -21.20 13.35
CA GLY A 492 -0.07 -20.29 13.43
C GLY A 492 -1.31 -20.89 12.80
N MET A 493 -2.45 -20.81 13.50
CA MET A 493 -3.73 -21.32 13.04
C MET A 493 -4.83 -20.28 13.27
N SER A 494 -5.90 -20.32 12.44
CA SER A 494 -7.11 -19.57 12.71
C SER A 494 -7.67 -19.86 14.13
N PRO A 495 -8.45 -18.96 14.74
CA PRO A 495 -8.93 -19.13 16.11
C PRO A 495 -9.72 -20.42 16.36
N ASP A 496 -10.40 -20.96 15.34
CA ASP A 496 -11.12 -22.24 15.36
C ASP A 496 -10.20 -23.46 15.15
N GLY A 497 -8.92 -23.23 14.76
CA GLY A 497 -7.93 -24.28 14.52
C GLY A 497 -8.09 -25.00 13.18
N LEU A 498 -8.88 -24.45 12.24
CA LEU A 498 -9.17 -25.12 10.96
C LEU A 498 -8.22 -24.69 9.84
N LEU A 499 -7.80 -23.43 9.81
CA LEU A 499 -7.04 -22.86 8.71
C LEU A 499 -5.58 -22.60 9.13
N PRO A 500 -4.60 -23.16 8.39
CA PRO A 500 -3.18 -22.82 8.57
C PRO A 500 -2.89 -21.37 8.19
N GLU A 501 -2.29 -20.63 9.12
CA GLU A 501 -1.93 -19.22 8.93
C GLU A 501 -0.44 -18.98 8.81
N ILE A 502 0.37 -19.83 9.48
CA ILE A 502 1.83 -19.70 9.53
C ILE A 502 2.48 -21.07 9.51
N VAL A 503 3.50 -21.23 8.69
CA VAL A 503 4.41 -22.39 8.70
C VAL A 503 5.83 -21.96 9.00
N GLU A 504 6.59 -22.82 9.68
CA GLU A 504 8.00 -22.60 9.96
C GLU A 504 8.80 -23.92 9.94
N ARG A 505 10.11 -23.84 9.70
CA ARG A 505 11.05 -24.96 9.87
C ARG A 505 11.95 -24.68 11.07
N PRO A 506 11.75 -25.36 12.21
CA PRO A 506 12.53 -25.12 13.43
C PRO A 506 14.02 -25.46 13.29
N ASP A 507 14.38 -26.36 12.39
CA ASP A 507 15.75 -26.80 12.08
C ASP A 507 16.48 -25.87 11.09
N HIS A 508 15.81 -24.78 10.63
CA HIS A 508 16.34 -23.81 9.68
C HIS A 508 16.71 -22.50 10.40
N PRO A 509 17.78 -21.79 10.00
CA PRO A 509 18.14 -20.50 10.59
C PRO A 509 16.98 -19.50 10.62
N TRP A 510 16.24 -19.37 9.52
CA TRP A 510 15.01 -18.61 9.42
C TRP A 510 14.19 -19.08 8.21
N PHE A 511 13.08 -19.75 8.45
CA PHE A 511 12.17 -20.20 7.39
C PHE A 511 10.75 -20.02 7.90
N VAL A 512 10.06 -19.01 7.36
CA VAL A 512 8.68 -18.66 7.73
C VAL A 512 7.84 -18.44 6.48
N GLY A 513 6.66 -19.04 6.45
CA GLY A 513 5.61 -18.77 5.48
C GLY A 513 4.37 -18.30 6.19
N VAL A 514 3.71 -17.26 5.66
CA VAL A 514 2.48 -16.69 6.23
C VAL A 514 1.39 -16.55 5.16
N GLN A 515 0.12 -16.86 5.51
CA GLN A 515 -1.00 -16.76 4.58
C GLN A 515 -1.47 -15.32 4.39
N PHE A 516 -1.26 -14.49 5.38
CA PHE A 516 -1.58 -13.07 5.40
C PHE A 516 -0.50 -12.20 4.73
N HIS A 517 -0.76 -10.89 4.65
CA HIS A 517 0.10 -9.89 4.02
C HIS A 517 0.69 -8.92 5.07
N PRO A 518 1.80 -9.28 5.75
CA PRO A 518 2.41 -8.44 6.78
C PRO A 518 2.98 -7.12 6.22
N GLU A 519 3.30 -7.07 4.92
CA GLU A 519 3.77 -5.86 4.24
C GLU A 519 2.76 -4.71 4.31
N LEU A 520 1.45 -5.02 4.38
CA LEU A 520 0.39 -4.02 4.46
C LEU A 520 0.31 -3.30 5.82
N LYS A 521 0.94 -3.86 6.87
CA LYS A 521 0.94 -3.29 8.22
C LYS A 521 2.27 -2.67 8.65
N SER A 522 3.33 -2.87 7.85
CA SER A 522 4.66 -2.35 8.17
C SER A 522 4.75 -0.83 8.01
N LYS A 523 5.37 -0.16 8.97
CA LYS A 523 5.55 1.31 9.00
C LYS A 523 7.00 1.67 9.32
N PRO A 524 7.50 2.84 8.91
CA PRO A 524 8.90 3.22 9.16
C PRO A 524 9.21 3.38 10.66
N PHE A 525 8.21 3.80 11.47
CA PHE A 525 8.33 3.99 12.93
C PHE A 525 7.99 2.73 13.71
N ASP A 526 7.31 1.76 13.07
CA ASP A 526 6.89 0.49 13.64
C ASP A 526 7.07 -0.61 12.57
N PRO A 527 8.34 -0.99 12.27
CA PRO A 527 8.65 -2.04 11.31
C PRO A 527 7.99 -3.35 11.70
N HIS A 528 7.30 -3.99 10.76
CA HIS A 528 6.63 -5.25 11.04
C HIS A 528 7.64 -6.31 11.53
N PRO A 529 7.36 -7.03 12.63
CA PRO A 529 8.33 -7.91 13.29
C PRO A 529 8.86 -9.03 12.39
N LEU A 530 8.05 -9.56 11.47
CA LEU A 530 8.50 -10.57 10.52
C LEU A 530 9.54 -10.02 9.54
N PHE A 531 9.39 -8.80 9.03
CA PHE A 531 10.38 -8.18 8.17
C PHE A 531 11.66 -7.82 8.94
N ALA A 532 11.52 -7.30 10.16
CA ALA A 532 12.67 -7.03 11.01
C ALA A 532 13.47 -8.31 11.31
N GLY A 533 12.78 -9.41 11.65
CA GLY A 533 13.40 -10.70 11.92
C GLY A 533 14.03 -11.34 10.67
N PHE A 534 13.37 -11.25 9.51
CA PHE A 534 13.91 -11.75 8.25
C PHE A 534 15.20 -11.03 7.83
N ILE A 535 15.21 -9.69 7.93
CA ILE A 535 16.42 -8.90 7.61
C ILE A 535 17.54 -9.15 8.63
N ALA A 536 17.23 -9.35 9.92
CA ALA A 536 18.22 -9.76 10.92
C ALA A 536 18.88 -11.08 10.55
N ALA A 537 18.09 -12.07 10.16
CA ALA A 537 18.61 -13.38 9.72
C ALA A 537 19.45 -13.27 8.42
N ALA A 538 19.01 -12.44 7.47
CA ALA A 538 19.77 -12.17 6.25
C ALA A 538 21.11 -11.46 6.56
N LEU A 539 21.15 -10.59 7.57
CA LEU A 539 22.39 -9.97 8.02
C LEU A 539 23.35 -10.98 8.65
N GLU A 540 22.85 -11.95 9.42
CA GLU A 540 23.67 -13.05 9.94
C GLU A 540 24.21 -13.90 8.80
N GLN A 541 23.37 -14.25 7.81
CA GLN A 541 23.77 -15.00 6.62
C GLN A 541 24.89 -14.27 5.84
N SER A 542 24.79 -12.95 5.67
CA SER A 542 25.78 -12.15 4.93
C SER A 542 27.18 -12.16 5.56
N ARG A 543 27.29 -12.53 6.83
CA ARG A 543 28.58 -12.66 7.54
C ARG A 543 29.20 -14.06 7.37
N LEU A 544 28.43 -15.01 6.85
CA LEU A 544 28.88 -16.39 6.63
C LEU A 544 29.35 -16.64 5.18
N VAL A 545 28.91 -15.79 4.26
CA VAL A 545 29.27 -15.78 2.83
C VAL A 545 30.31 -14.68 2.58
#